data_bab54240fb7f29fd4b6e0a1e18958593
#
_entry.id   bab54240fb7f29fd4b6e0a1e18958593
#
_cell.length_a   1.000
_cell.length_b   1.000
_cell.length_c   1.000
_cell.angle_alpha   90.00
_cell.angle_beta   90.00
_cell.angle_gamma   90.00
#
_symmetry.space_group_name_H-M   'P 1'
#
loop_
_entity.id
_entity.type
_entity.pdbx_description
1 polymer ?
#
loop_
_entity_poly.entity_id
_entity_poly.type
_entity_poly.pdbx_seq_one_letter_code
_entity_poly.pdbx_strand_id
1 'polypeptide(L)'
;YKDFDQLAFDFKRKGEDEDFEMSQNDIEKSFNFLCYQVLKDQTDDDSKITNIARSWSPLKSALRVWLKGIFGLDIVTFYRVFVFDILQGASSKFRPAITKALKAYRPILNQILEERHKKKKEKEAPIFKVSDLQYQYTEDYVTINQNNCVMDSCYLRNYDGKQNEEDFINYIDPKTDSIKWWLKNADSGKNAYSLEYFNKTKQKESLFYPDWIIRFENGKVGIFDTKKERTLNTEGRAKGLGEKLKELGEDFVGGIARFANGVWEYCDSKDYNDETPSANEWKPMEDLFN
;
A
#
# COMPACT_ATOMS: atom_id res chain seq x y z
N TYR A 1 -36.52 15.91 3.46
CA TYR A 1 -36.77 17.06 2.60
C TYR A 1 -38.27 17.09 2.20
N LYS A 2 -39.12 17.73 3.00
CA LYS A 2 -40.55 17.89 2.70
C LYS A 2 -40.84 18.97 1.67
N ASP A 3 -39.85 19.81 1.35
CA ASP A 3 -40.05 21.01 0.51
C ASP A 3 -39.01 21.10 -0.60
N PHE A 4 -38.98 20.06 -1.44
CA PHE A 4 -38.07 20.01 -2.57
C PHE A 4 -38.31 21.13 -3.59
N ASP A 5 -39.60 21.44 -3.82
CA ASP A 5 -40.03 22.56 -4.68
C ASP A 5 -39.64 23.90 -4.08
N GLN A 6 -39.62 24.03 -2.74
CA GLN A 6 -39.18 25.21 -2.03
C GLN A 6 -37.64 25.42 -2.14
N LEU A 7 -36.85 24.36 -2.08
CA LEU A 7 -35.41 24.42 -2.28
C LEU A 7 -35.04 24.82 -3.72
N ALA A 8 -35.75 24.31 -4.71
CA ALA A 8 -35.60 24.74 -6.09
C ALA A 8 -36.02 26.20 -6.32
N PHE A 9 -37.02 26.65 -5.60
CA PHE A 9 -37.50 28.06 -5.63
C PHE A 9 -36.51 29.03 -4.95
N ASP A 10 -35.95 28.68 -3.82
CA ASP A 10 -34.94 29.50 -3.11
C ASP A 10 -33.63 29.61 -3.92
N PHE A 11 -33.31 28.63 -4.73
CA PHE A 11 -32.17 28.68 -5.66
C PHE A 11 -32.42 29.68 -6.79
N LYS A 12 -33.61 29.70 -7.38
CA LYS A 12 -34.03 30.71 -8.36
C LYS A 12 -34.01 32.13 -7.79
N ARG A 13 -34.38 32.27 -6.52
CA ARG A 13 -34.50 33.61 -5.87
C ARG A 13 -33.13 34.23 -5.50
N LYS A 14 -32.10 33.41 -5.25
CA LYS A 14 -30.73 33.88 -5.01
C LYS A 14 -29.95 34.21 -6.27
N GLY A 15 -30.41 33.74 -7.43
CA GLY A 15 -29.80 33.93 -8.76
C GLY A 15 -30.62 34.88 -9.64
N GLU A 16 -31.37 35.84 -9.07
CA GLU A 16 -32.37 36.65 -9.80
C GLU A 16 -31.83 37.55 -10.92
N ASP A 17 -30.53 37.56 -11.18
CA ASP A 17 -30.00 38.38 -12.30
C ASP A 17 -29.44 37.58 -13.49
N GLU A 18 -29.39 36.22 -13.42
CA GLU A 18 -29.03 35.40 -14.57
C GLU A 18 -29.82 34.08 -14.55
N ASP A 19 -30.57 33.81 -15.61
CA ASP A 19 -31.18 32.50 -15.89
C ASP A 19 -30.09 31.41 -16.02
N PHE A 20 -29.68 30.85 -14.88
CA PHE A 20 -28.71 29.75 -14.85
C PHE A 20 -29.44 28.43 -15.10
N GLU A 21 -29.86 28.18 -16.33
CA GLU A 21 -30.26 26.84 -16.77
C GLU A 21 -29.01 25.95 -16.88
N MET A 22 -28.70 25.24 -15.81
CA MET A 22 -27.70 24.15 -15.91
C MET A 22 -28.25 23.06 -16.82
N SER A 23 -27.55 22.80 -17.93
CA SER A 23 -27.86 21.66 -18.77
C SER A 23 -27.72 20.34 -17.97
N GLN A 24 -28.45 19.30 -18.37
CA GLN A 24 -28.31 17.98 -17.73
C GLN A 24 -26.84 17.47 -17.71
N ASN A 25 -26.08 17.80 -18.75
CA ASN A 25 -24.65 17.46 -18.85
C ASN A 25 -23.81 18.22 -17.81
N ASP A 26 -24.12 19.48 -17.54
CA ASP A 26 -23.40 20.28 -16.55
C ASP A 26 -23.73 19.85 -15.12
N ILE A 27 -24.98 19.44 -14.87
CA ILE A 27 -25.39 18.84 -13.61
C ILE A 27 -24.63 17.52 -13.34
N GLU A 28 -24.51 16.67 -14.37
CA GLU A 28 -23.75 15.41 -14.23
C GLU A 28 -22.25 15.65 -14.04
N LYS A 29 -21.65 16.59 -14.75
CA LYS A 29 -20.26 17.00 -14.53
C LYS A 29 -20.05 17.52 -13.12
N SER A 30 -20.97 18.37 -12.63
CA SER A 30 -20.92 18.91 -11.26
C SER A 30 -21.05 17.79 -10.21
N PHE A 31 -21.96 16.84 -10.40
CA PHE A 31 -22.05 15.67 -9.55
C PHE A 31 -20.76 14.85 -9.53
N ASN A 32 -20.16 14.62 -10.68
CA ASN A 32 -18.91 13.92 -10.81
C ASN A 32 -17.77 14.64 -10.08
N PHE A 33 -17.67 15.95 -10.27
CA PHE A 33 -16.67 16.80 -9.62
C PHE A 33 -16.85 16.81 -8.08
N LEU A 34 -18.08 16.92 -7.61
CA LEU A 34 -18.36 16.94 -6.16
C LEU A 34 -18.09 15.59 -5.49
N CYS A 35 -18.35 14.47 -6.16
CA CYS A 35 -17.93 13.15 -5.68
C CYS A 35 -16.40 13.06 -5.55
N TYR A 36 -15.68 13.63 -6.51
CA TYR A 36 -14.21 13.71 -6.44
C TYR A 36 -13.76 14.59 -5.26
N GLN A 37 -14.35 15.75 -5.07
CA GLN A 37 -14.05 16.67 -3.98
C GLN A 37 -14.26 16.01 -2.60
N VAL A 38 -15.40 15.35 -2.41
CA VAL A 38 -15.71 14.65 -1.15
C VAL A 38 -14.67 13.57 -0.85
N LEU A 39 -14.20 12.84 -1.86
CA LEU A 39 -13.13 11.86 -1.68
C LEU A 39 -11.79 12.54 -1.38
N LYS A 40 -11.48 13.66 -2.03
CA LYS A 40 -10.27 14.43 -1.81
C LYS A 40 -10.20 14.96 -0.39
N ASP A 41 -11.29 15.50 0.13
CA ASP A 41 -11.38 16.02 1.50
C ASP A 41 -11.13 14.93 2.56
N GLN A 42 -11.23 13.64 2.20
CA GLN A 42 -10.91 12.51 3.07
C GLN A 42 -9.42 12.10 3.01
N THR A 43 -8.62 12.71 2.12
CA THR A 43 -7.19 12.36 1.99
C THR A 43 -6.29 13.10 2.98
N ASP A 44 -6.77 14.16 3.60
CA ASP A 44 -5.99 15.02 4.50
C ASP A 44 -6.05 14.57 5.98
N ASP A 45 -6.88 13.61 6.31
CA ASP A 45 -6.98 12.98 7.64
C ASP A 45 -6.29 11.61 7.63
N ASP A 46 -5.79 11.12 8.78
CA ASP A 46 -5.17 9.78 8.98
C ASP A 46 -6.02 8.61 8.44
N SER A 47 -7.24 8.93 8.02
CA SER A 47 -8.19 8.05 7.37
C SER A 47 -8.06 7.98 5.84
N LYS A 48 -6.90 8.13 5.25
CA LYS A 48 -6.68 8.29 3.79
C LYS A 48 -7.35 7.22 2.92
N ILE A 49 -8.31 7.64 2.09
CA ILE A 49 -8.71 6.88 0.92
C ILE A 49 -7.66 7.16 -0.16
N THR A 50 -6.66 6.32 -0.25
CA THR A 50 -5.45 6.56 -1.06
C THR A 50 -5.65 6.38 -2.55
N ASN A 51 -6.82 5.92 -3.00
CA ASN A 51 -7.09 5.75 -4.42
C ASN A 51 -8.43 6.35 -4.84
N ILE A 52 -8.45 7.67 -5.02
CA ILE A 52 -9.63 8.44 -5.45
C ILE A 52 -10.19 7.86 -6.76
N ALA A 53 -9.34 7.54 -7.74
CA ALA A 53 -9.77 7.03 -9.04
C ALA A 53 -10.54 5.71 -8.95
N ARG A 54 -10.15 4.81 -8.03
CA ARG A 54 -10.86 3.54 -7.80
C ARG A 54 -12.11 3.70 -6.95
N SER A 55 -12.12 4.66 -6.04
CA SER A 55 -13.23 4.90 -5.10
C SER A 55 -14.34 5.75 -5.70
N TRP A 56 -14.05 6.53 -6.72
CA TRP A 56 -14.98 7.47 -7.34
C TRP A 56 -16.20 6.80 -7.98
N SER A 57 -16.00 5.79 -8.83
CA SER A 57 -17.12 5.09 -9.48
C SER A 57 -18.01 4.31 -8.50
N PRO A 58 -17.45 3.55 -7.52
CA PRO A 58 -18.23 2.95 -6.44
C PRO A 58 -19.03 3.97 -5.61
N LEU A 59 -18.44 5.11 -5.27
CA LEU A 59 -19.15 6.16 -4.52
C LEU A 59 -20.35 6.69 -5.31
N LYS A 60 -20.19 7.02 -6.59
CA LYS A 60 -21.29 7.47 -7.46
C LYS A 60 -22.42 6.45 -7.52
N SER A 61 -22.07 5.17 -7.69
CA SER A 61 -23.05 4.09 -7.75
C SER A 61 -23.79 3.94 -6.41
N ALA A 62 -23.07 3.96 -5.30
CA ALA A 62 -23.65 3.87 -3.97
C ALA A 62 -24.61 5.04 -3.67
N LEU A 63 -24.24 6.26 -4.02
CA LEU A 63 -25.09 7.43 -3.84
C LEU A 63 -26.38 7.35 -4.69
N ARG A 64 -26.27 6.90 -5.95
CA ARG A 64 -27.43 6.69 -6.82
C ARG A 64 -28.40 5.65 -6.25
N VAL A 65 -27.89 4.51 -5.79
CA VAL A 65 -28.70 3.46 -5.19
C VAL A 65 -29.36 3.93 -3.90
N TRP A 66 -28.60 4.61 -3.05
CA TRP A 66 -29.08 5.10 -1.78
C TRP A 66 -30.22 6.11 -1.95
N LEU A 67 -30.03 7.12 -2.80
CA LEU A 67 -31.02 8.17 -2.98
C LEU A 67 -32.25 7.70 -3.75
N LYS A 68 -32.07 6.84 -4.75
CA LYS A 68 -33.20 6.19 -5.43
C LYS A 68 -34.00 5.31 -4.48
N GLY A 69 -33.34 4.52 -3.65
CA GLY A 69 -33.99 3.59 -2.73
C GLY A 69 -34.74 4.27 -1.57
N ILE A 70 -34.17 5.36 -1.04
CA ILE A 70 -34.76 6.05 0.13
C ILE A 70 -35.77 7.11 -0.28
N PHE A 71 -35.49 7.85 -1.34
CA PHE A 71 -36.29 9.03 -1.71
C PHE A 71 -37.13 8.82 -2.99
N GLY A 72 -36.97 7.69 -3.67
CA GLY A 72 -37.70 7.42 -4.92
C GLY A 72 -37.38 8.39 -6.07
N LEU A 73 -36.26 9.10 -5.98
CA LEU A 73 -35.91 10.15 -6.93
C LEU A 73 -35.45 9.56 -8.27
N ASP A 74 -35.86 10.16 -9.37
CA ASP A 74 -35.23 9.94 -10.67
C ASP A 74 -33.80 10.50 -10.68
N ILE A 75 -33.03 10.08 -11.66
CA ILE A 75 -31.58 10.39 -11.71
C ILE A 75 -31.28 11.89 -11.86
N VAL A 76 -32.13 12.61 -12.59
CA VAL A 76 -31.93 14.06 -12.85
C VAL A 76 -32.23 14.85 -11.59
N THR A 77 -33.36 14.57 -10.96
CA THR A 77 -33.75 15.14 -9.68
C THR A 77 -32.71 14.83 -8.61
N PHE A 78 -32.20 13.61 -8.57
CA PHE A 78 -31.12 13.22 -7.67
C PHE A 78 -29.86 14.10 -7.86
N TYR A 79 -29.38 14.28 -9.08
CA TYR A 79 -28.20 15.11 -9.33
C TYR A 79 -28.42 16.56 -8.92
N ARG A 80 -29.59 17.11 -9.18
CA ARG A 80 -29.94 18.46 -8.76
C ARG A 80 -29.88 18.62 -7.24
N VAL A 81 -30.51 17.70 -6.50
CA VAL A 81 -30.50 17.71 -5.02
C VAL A 81 -29.09 17.62 -4.48
N PHE A 82 -28.31 16.68 -5.00
CA PHE A 82 -26.95 16.45 -4.53
C PHE A 82 -26.06 17.68 -4.80
N VAL A 83 -26.08 18.21 -6.02
CA VAL A 83 -25.31 19.40 -6.39
C VAL A 83 -25.72 20.60 -5.55
N PHE A 84 -27.02 20.81 -5.40
CA PHE A 84 -27.55 21.91 -4.61
C PHE A 84 -27.10 21.85 -3.14
N ASP A 85 -27.23 20.69 -2.50
CA ASP A 85 -26.84 20.52 -1.09
C ASP A 85 -25.31 20.71 -0.91
N ILE A 86 -24.49 20.12 -1.78
CA ILE A 86 -23.05 20.25 -1.66
C ILE A 86 -22.56 21.68 -1.89
N LEU A 87 -23.20 22.45 -2.78
CA LEU A 87 -22.87 23.84 -3.02
C LEU A 87 -23.19 24.74 -1.81
N GLN A 88 -23.99 24.27 -0.84
CA GLN A 88 -24.22 25.01 0.42
C GLN A 88 -22.96 25.04 1.32
N GLY A 89 -21.88 24.39 0.92
CA GLY A 89 -20.60 24.38 1.65
C GLY A 89 -20.74 23.84 3.07
N ALA A 90 -20.50 24.70 4.06
CA ALA A 90 -20.60 24.34 5.48
C ALA A 90 -22.01 23.92 5.92
N SER A 91 -23.06 24.37 5.20
CA SER A 91 -24.46 24.04 5.48
C SER A 91 -24.91 22.74 4.79
N SER A 92 -24.06 22.13 3.97
CA SER A 92 -24.35 20.83 3.32
C SER A 92 -24.67 19.75 4.36
N LYS A 93 -25.72 18.99 4.11
CA LYS A 93 -26.12 17.83 4.93
C LYS A 93 -25.58 16.52 4.39
N PHE A 94 -25.38 16.43 3.08
CA PHE A 94 -24.83 15.23 2.47
C PHE A 94 -23.33 15.07 2.73
N ARG A 95 -22.55 16.16 2.71
CA ARG A 95 -21.11 16.12 2.92
C ARG A 95 -20.73 15.41 4.25
N PRO A 96 -21.26 15.84 5.43
CA PRO A 96 -20.99 15.13 6.69
C PRO A 96 -21.52 13.69 6.71
N ALA A 97 -22.68 13.43 6.11
CA ALA A 97 -23.26 12.09 6.06
C ALA A 97 -22.41 11.13 5.23
N ILE A 98 -21.93 11.57 4.06
CA ILE A 98 -21.02 10.78 3.21
C ILE A 98 -19.70 10.54 3.92
N THR A 99 -19.12 11.56 4.54
CA THR A 99 -17.89 11.45 5.33
C THR A 99 -18.03 10.40 6.45
N LYS A 100 -19.13 10.48 7.21
CA LYS A 100 -19.42 9.49 8.27
C LYS A 100 -19.60 8.08 7.71
N ALA A 101 -20.31 7.94 6.59
CA ALA A 101 -20.50 6.64 5.93
C ALA A 101 -19.16 6.06 5.42
N LEU A 102 -18.31 6.86 4.81
CA LEU A 102 -16.99 6.45 4.35
C LEU A 102 -16.10 6.00 5.52
N LYS A 103 -16.09 6.77 6.62
CA LYS A 103 -15.36 6.39 7.85
C LYS A 103 -15.84 5.06 8.44
N ALA A 104 -17.16 4.83 8.46
CA ALA A 104 -17.74 3.58 8.96
C ALA A 104 -17.50 2.39 8.03
N TYR A 105 -17.49 2.60 6.72
CA TYR A 105 -17.30 1.54 5.73
C TYR A 105 -15.84 1.07 5.65
N ARG A 106 -14.89 1.92 5.93
CA ARG A 106 -13.47 1.65 5.79
C ARG A 106 -12.96 0.40 6.52
N PRO A 107 -13.25 0.20 7.84
CA PRO A 107 -12.85 -1.03 8.54
C PRO A 107 -13.43 -2.29 7.89
N ILE A 108 -14.69 -2.22 7.43
CA ILE A 108 -15.39 -3.33 6.77
C ILE A 108 -14.70 -3.66 5.44
N LEU A 109 -14.36 -2.63 4.65
CA LEU A 109 -13.65 -2.81 3.38
C LEU A 109 -12.27 -3.45 3.61
N ASN A 110 -11.52 -2.98 4.60
CA ASN A 110 -10.21 -3.53 4.94
C ASN A 110 -10.32 -5.02 5.31
N GLN A 111 -11.29 -5.38 6.14
CA GLN A 111 -11.54 -6.77 6.51
C GLN A 111 -11.86 -7.63 5.28
N ILE A 112 -12.76 -7.18 4.40
CA ILE A 112 -13.12 -7.90 3.16
C ILE A 112 -11.89 -8.09 2.26
N LEU A 113 -11.05 -7.07 2.12
CA LEU A 113 -9.85 -7.13 1.29
C LEU A 113 -8.80 -8.08 1.90
N GLU A 114 -8.60 -8.04 3.22
CA GLU A 114 -7.71 -8.97 3.93
C GLU A 114 -8.20 -10.42 3.78
N GLU A 115 -9.51 -10.68 3.90
CA GLU A 115 -10.09 -12.02 3.71
C GLU A 115 -9.92 -12.51 2.26
N ARG A 116 -10.11 -11.63 1.27
CA ARG A 116 -9.88 -11.96 -0.15
C ARG A 116 -8.42 -12.27 -0.43
N HIS A 117 -7.51 -11.50 0.16
CA HIS A 117 -6.07 -11.72 0.05
C HIS A 117 -5.69 -13.10 0.64
N LYS A 118 -6.19 -13.43 1.84
CA LYS A 118 -5.98 -14.75 2.45
C LYS A 118 -6.47 -15.89 1.56
N LYS A 119 -7.71 -15.79 1.04
CA LYS A 119 -8.29 -16.82 0.15
C LYS A 119 -7.54 -16.96 -1.17
N LYS A 120 -6.93 -15.90 -1.69
CA LYS A 120 -6.11 -15.96 -2.90
C LYS A 120 -4.81 -16.71 -2.62
N LYS A 121 -4.14 -16.40 -1.49
CA LYS A 121 -2.93 -17.09 -1.05
C LYS A 121 -3.11 -18.60 -0.86
N GLU A 122 -4.25 -19.03 -0.35
CA GLU A 122 -4.57 -20.46 -0.16
C GLU A 122 -4.62 -21.25 -1.49
N LYS A 123 -4.77 -20.57 -2.63
CA LYS A 123 -4.92 -21.20 -3.96
C LYS A 123 -3.64 -21.25 -4.79
N GLU A 124 -2.64 -20.44 -4.47
CA GLU A 124 -1.41 -20.32 -5.25
C GLU A 124 -0.24 -20.92 -4.48
N ALA A 125 0.32 -22.03 -4.98
CA ALA A 125 1.61 -22.51 -4.49
C ALA A 125 2.70 -21.48 -4.85
N PRO A 126 3.57 -21.09 -3.91
CA PRO A 126 4.64 -20.15 -4.19
C PRO A 126 5.66 -20.77 -5.13
N ILE A 127 5.68 -20.30 -6.37
CA ILE A 127 6.71 -20.71 -7.33
C ILE A 127 7.68 -19.54 -7.49
N PHE A 128 8.90 -19.72 -7.00
CA PHE A 128 10.01 -18.83 -7.29
C PHE A 128 10.79 -19.39 -8.50
N LYS A 129 10.88 -18.61 -9.56
CA LYS A 129 11.73 -18.93 -10.71
C LYS A 129 12.65 -17.75 -10.97
N VAL A 130 13.94 -17.99 -10.86
CA VAL A 130 14.94 -17.11 -11.47
C VAL A 130 14.97 -17.50 -12.95
N SER A 131 14.42 -16.63 -13.80
CA SER A 131 14.21 -16.96 -15.21
C SER A 131 15.39 -16.58 -16.10
N ASP A 132 16.22 -15.62 -15.69
CA ASP A 132 17.36 -15.14 -16.47
C ASP A 132 18.60 -15.03 -15.61
N LEU A 133 19.75 -15.43 -16.19
CA LEU A 133 21.07 -15.33 -15.59
C LEU A 133 21.72 -13.96 -15.79
N GLN A 134 21.10 -13.09 -16.58
CA GLN A 134 21.65 -11.77 -16.90
C GLN A 134 20.62 -10.70 -16.64
N TYR A 135 21.04 -9.68 -15.88
CA TYR A 135 20.28 -8.44 -15.64
C TYR A 135 20.99 -7.29 -16.36
N GLN A 136 20.21 -6.42 -17.00
CA GLN A 136 20.75 -5.19 -17.57
C GLN A 136 20.67 -4.08 -16.52
N TYR A 137 21.82 -3.46 -16.25
CA TYR A 137 21.94 -2.32 -15.34
C TYR A 137 22.29 -1.06 -16.13
N THR A 138 21.78 0.07 -15.66
CA THR A 138 22.08 1.39 -16.19
C THR A 138 23.29 2.01 -15.47
N GLU A 139 23.76 3.15 -15.94
CA GLU A 139 24.80 3.95 -15.28
C GLU A 139 24.44 4.46 -13.86
N ASP A 140 23.17 4.33 -13.49
CA ASP A 140 22.71 4.59 -12.12
C ASP A 140 23.14 3.54 -11.10
N TYR A 141 23.80 2.45 -11.55
CA TYR A 141 24.27 1.37 -10.70
C TYR A 141 25.80 1.32 -10.64
N VAL A 142 26.32 0.94 -9.49
CA VAL A 142 27.74 0.73 -9.26
C VAL A 142 28.01 -0.72 -8.90
N THR A 143 29.13 -1.26 -9.37
CA THR A 143 29.58 -2.60 -9.05
C THR A 143 30.22 -2.63 -7.66
N ILE A 144 29.92 -3.65 -6.88
CA ILE A 144 30.48 -3.90 -5.56
C ILE A 144 31.31 -5.20 -5.61
N ASN A 145 32.48 -5.17 -5.01
CA ASN A 145 33.29 -6.37 -4.84
C ASN A 145 32.62 -7.32 -3.84
N GLN A 146 32.54 -8.58 -4.22
CA GLN A 146 31.92 -9.64 -3.41
C GLN A 146 32.66 -10.97 -3.56
N ASN A 147 32.45 -11.87 -2.58
CA ASN A 147 33.01 -13.23 -2.58
C ASN A 147 31.93 -14.29 -2.81
N ASN A 148 30.81 -14.17 -2.11
CA ASN A 148 29.75 -15.21 -2.07
C ASN A 148 28.45 -14.79 -2.77
N CYS A 149 28.44 -13.75 -3.57
CA CYS A 149 27.28 -13.43 -4.39
C CYS A 149 27.05 -14.52 -5.45
N VAL A 150 25.81 -14.95 -5.62
CA VAL A 150 25.45 -15.92 -6.68
C VAL A 150 25.62 -15.33 -8.08
N MET A 151 25.62 -14.03 -8.22
CA MET A 151 25.85 -13.32 -9.46
C MET A 151 27.34 -13.03 -9.64
N ASP A 152 27.85 -13.06 -10.87
CA ASP A 152 29.25 -12.73 -11.20
C ASP A 152 29.63 -11.30 -10.76
N SER A 153 28.64 -10.42 -10.72
CA SER A 153 28.82 -9.04 -10.26
C SER A 153 27.59 -8.59 -9.47
N CYS A 154 27.83 -7.97 -8.33
CA CYS A 154 26.79 -7.34 -7.54
C CYS A 154 26.68 -5.85 -7.91
N TYR A 155 25.49 -5.40 -8.19
CA TYR A 155 25.19 -4.01 -8.54
C TYR A 155 24.27 -3.38 -7.51
N LEU A 156 24.68 -2.23 -6.98
CA LEU A 156 23.85 -1.40 -6.13
C LEU A 156 23.47 -0.11 -6.84
N ARG A 157 22.25 0.32 -6.65
CA ARG A 157 21.80 1.60 -7.17
C ARG A 157 22.56 2.74 -6.50
N ASN A 158 23.09 3.66 -7.30
CA ASN A 158 23.85 4.80 -6.82
C ASN A 158 22.93 5.91 -6.29
N TYR A 159 22.58 5.85 -5.01
CA TYR A 159 21.68 6.80 -4.33
C TYR A 159 22.12 6.98 -2.87
N ASP A 160 21.61 8.01 -2.19
CA ASP A 160 21.99 8.34 -0.80
C ASP A 160 21.73 7.25 0.25
N GLY A 161 20.91 6.27 -0.11
CA GLY A 161 20.56 5.12 0.75
C GLY A 161 21.48 3.90 0.61
N LYS A 162 22.33 3.86 -0.42
CA LYS A 162 23.15 2.67 -0.76
C LYS A 162 24.09 2.20 0.34
N GLN A 163 24.55 3.13 1.20
CA GLN A 163 25.47 2.79 2.29
C GLN A 163 24.93 1.69 3.20
N ASN A 164 23.63 1.69 3.49
CA ASN A 164 23.02 0.64 4.32
C ASN A 164 23.05 -0.74 3.64
N GLU A 165 22.96 -0.79 2.33
CA GLU A 165 23.07 -2.03 1.55
C GLU A 165 24.54 -2.47 1.46
N GLU A 166 25.48 -1.55 1.25
CA GLU A 166 26.93 -1.81 1.28
C GLU A 166 27.37 -2.34 2.66
N ASP A 167 26.89 -1.73 3.74
CA ASP A 167 27.18 -2.15 5.11
C ASP A 167 26.64 -3.56 5.38
N PHE A 168 25.47 -3.89 4.82
CA PHE A 168 24.91 -5.23 4.94
C PHE A 168 25.73 -6.26 4.15
N ILE A 169 26.17 -5.95 2.93
CA ILE A 169 27.09 -6.80 2.16
C ILE A 169 28.37 -7.03 2.94
N ASN A 170 29.01 -5.96 3.44
CA ASN A 170 30.23 -6.06 4.23
C ASN A 170 30.07 -6.91 5.49
N TYR A 171 28.86 -7.04 6.01
CA TYR A 171 28.55 -7.90 7.13
C TYR A 171 28.35 -9.37 6.74
N ILE A 172 27.61 -9.66 5.63
CA ILE A 172 27.28 -11.04 5.25
C ILE A 172 28.35 -11.70 4.39
N ASP A 173 28.97 -10.98 3.46
CA ASP A 173 29.87 -11.55 2.44
C ASP A 173 31.13 -12.23 3.01
N PRO A 174 31.72 -11.74 4.12
CA PRO A 174 32.85 -12.44 4.75
C PRO A 174 32.50 -13.75 5.47
N LYS A 175 31.20 -14.05 5.68
CA LYS A 175 30.76 -15.23 6.46
C LYS A 175 30.68 -16.50 5.60
N THR A 176 31.78 -16.80 4.92
CA THR A 176 31.88 -17.92 3.95
C THR A 176 31.65 -19.29 4.55
N ASP A 177 31.89 -19.46 5.86
CA ASP A 177 31.67 -20.73 6.56
C ASP A 177 30.20 -20.98 6.92
N SER A 178 29.37 -19.91 6.92
CA SER A 178 27.95 -19.99 7.31
C SER A 178 27.01 -19.67 6.16
N ILE A 179 27.47 -18.93 5.16
CA ILE A 179 26.70 -18.51 3.99
C ILE A 179 27.27 -19.18 2.74
N LYS A 180 26.43 -20.02 2.13
CA LYS A 180 26.77 -20.70 0.87
C LYS A 180 26.77 -19.75 -0.31
N TRP A 181 25.76 -18.88 -0.38
CA TRP A 181 25.64 -17.79 -1.34
C TRP A 181 24.57 -16.78 -0.91
N TRP A 182 24.68 -15.60 -1.43
CA TRP A 182 23.65 -14.57 -1.29
C TRP A 182 23.35 -13.89 -2.64
N LEU A 183 22.16 -13.31 -2.75
CA LEU A 183 21.67 -12.59 -3.91
C LEU A 183 21.10 -11.23 -3.46
N LYS A 184 21.58 -10.14 -4.07
CA LYS A 184 20.84 -8.87 -4.03
C LYS A 184 19.68 -8.98 -5.00
N ASN A 185 18.48 -8.95 -4.49
CA ASN A 185 17.28 -9.01 -5.32
C ASN A 185 17.07 -7.68 -6.06
N ALA A 186 16.46 -7.73 -7.22
CA ALA A 186 16.12 -6.51 -7.97
C ALA A 186 14.92 -5.78 -7.33
N ASP A 187 14.90 -4.46 -7.47
CA ASP A 187 13.87 -3.59 -6.89
C ASP A 187 12.51 -3.71 -7.60
N SER A 188 12.48 -4.32 -8.77
CA SER A 188 11.29 -4.52 -9.59
C SER A 188 11.54 -5.50 -10.74
N GLY A 189 10.47 -5.90 -11.40
CA GLY A 189 10.55 -6.69 -12.62
C GLY A 189 10.07 -8.13 -12.47
N LYS A 190 9.93 -8.81 -13.60
CA LYS A 190 9.38 -10.17 -13.65
C LYS A 190 10.35 -11.23 -13.12
N ASN A 191 11.64 -10.92 -13.13
CA ASN A 191 12.73 -11.82 -12.76
C ASN A 191 13.21 -11.62 -11.32
N ALA A 192 12.59 -10.66 -10.61
CA ALA A 192 12.86 -10.40 -9.19
C ALA A 192 11.92 -11.22 -8.31
N TYR A 193 12.45 -11.72 -7.20
CA TYR A 193 11.61 -12.32 -6.16
C TYR A 193 10.70 -11.26 -5.57
N SER A 194 9.41 -11.53 -5.56
CA SER A 194 8.43 -10.65 -4.96
C SER A 194 7.41 -11.44 -4.17
N LEU A 195 6.84 -10.79 -3.18
CA LEU A 195 5.72 -11.32 -2.43
C LEU A 195 4.55 -10.33 -2.46
N GLU A 196 3.35 -10.86 -2.48
CA GLU A 196 2.14 -10.05 -2.35
C GLU A 196 1.87 -9.75 -0.88
N TYR A 197 1.53 -8.50 -0.58
CA TYR A 197 1.10 -8.07 0.74
C TYR A 197 -0.04 -7.07 0.64
N PHE A 198 -0.83 -6.96 1.70
CA PHE A 198 -1.86 -5.95 1.79
C PHE A 198 -1.28 -4.63 2.31
N ASN A 199 -1.16 -3.63 1.43
CA ASN A 199 -0.74 -2.29 1.82
C ASN A 199 -1.90 -1.54 2.46
N LYS A 200 -1.85 -1.33 3.78
CA LYS A 200 -2.90 -0.68 4.55
C LYS A 200 -3.10 0.79 4.17
N THR A 201 -2.03 1.48 3.79
CA THR A 201 -2.07 2.89 3.37
C THR A 201 -2.75 3.02 2.00
N LYS A 202 -2.40 2.16 1.05
CA LYS A 202 -2.99 2.15 -0.30
C LYS A 202 -4.28 1.35 -0.41
N GLN A 203 -4.66 0.62 0.65
CA GLN A 203 -5.83 -0.24 0.71
C GLN A 203 -5.96 -1.19 -0.48
N LYS A 204 -4.85 -1.79 -0.88
CA LYS A 204 -4.79 -2.71 -2.02
C LYS A 204 -3.65 -3.70 -1.85
N GLU A 205 -3.77 -4.81 -2.56
CA GLU A 205 -2.66 -5.72 -2.77
C GLU A 205 -1.53 -5.01 -3.53
N SER A 206 -0.32 -5.22 -3.10
CA SER A 206 0.88 -4.63 -3.67
C SER A 206 1.98 -5.68 -3.70
N LEU A 207 2.89 -5.57 -4.64
CA LEU A 207 4.10 -6.37 -4.66
C LEU A 207 5.17 -5.70 -3.80
N PHE A 208 5.88 -6.52 -3.05
CA PHE A 208 7.05 -6.14 -2.31
C PHE A 208 8.23 -6.99 -2.77
N TYR A 209 9.37 -6.37 -2.96
CA TYR A 209 10.61 -6.97 -3.39
C TYR A 209 11.60 -6.85 -2.23
N PRO A 210 11.81 -7.95 -1.43
CA PRO A 210 12.84 -7.94 -0.40
C PRO A 210 14.22 -7.76 -0.99
N ASP A 211 15.13 -7.09 -0.28
CA ASP A 211 16.45 -6.76 -0.79
C ASP A 211 17.35 -7.98 -1.00
N TRP A 212 17.24 -8.98 -0.11
CA TRP A 212 18.23 -10.06 0.01
C TRP A 212 17.62 -11.45 0.08
N ILE A 213 18.25 -12.38 -0.64
CA ILE A 213 18.02 -13.81 -0.50
C ILE A 213 19.36 -14.44 -0.15
N ILE A 214 19.42 -15.20 0.95
CA ILE A 214 20.64 -15.79 1.49
C ILE A 214 20.46 -17.30 1.63
N ARG A 215 21.36 -18.09 1.09
CA ARG A 215 21.41 -19.52 1.34
C ARG A 215 22.45 -19.81 2.39
N PHE A 216 22.04 -20.32 3.53
CA PHE A 216 22.94 -20.72 4.61
C PHE A 216 23.49 -22.14 4.40
N GLU A 217 24.66 -22.44 4.96
CA GLU A 217 25.26 -23.75 4.92
C GLU A 217 24.44 -24.83 5.65
N ASN A 218 23.71 -24.44 6.70
CA ASN A 218 22.76 -25.30 7.41
C ASN A 218 21.49 -25.65 6.60
N GLY A 219 21.41 -25.22 5.35
CA GLY A 219 20.31 -25.52 4.45
C GLY A 219 19.14 -24.56 4.50
N LYS A 220 19.10 -23.61 5.44
CA LYS A 220 18.05 -22.59 5.51
C LYS A 220 18.18 -21.54 4.40
N VAL A 221 17.08 -20.88 4.11
CA VAL A 221 17.00 -19.75 3.17
C VAL A 221 16.58 -18.49 3.93
N GLY A 222 17.41 -17.47 3.89
CA GLY A 222 17.11 -16.15 4.45
C GLY A 222 16.48 -15.23 3.42
N ILE A 223 15.43 -14.51 3.82
CA ILE A 223 14.80 -13.46 3.00
C ILE A 223 14.73 -12.20 3.85
N PHE A 224 15.51 -11.19 3.50
CA PHE A 224 15.64 -9.97 4.30
C PHE A 224 15.38 -8.71 3.48
N ASP A 225 14.90 -7.68 4.17
CA ASP A 225 14.77 -6.32 3.65
C ASP A 225 15.45 -5.36 4.62
N THR A 226 16.49 -4.67 4.16
CA THR A 226 17.29 -3.80 5.02
C THR A 226 16.67 -2.41 5.15
N LYS A 227 16.59 -1.92 6.38
CA LYS A 227 16.03 -0.59 6.69
C LYS A 227 16.95 0.20 7.60
N LYS A 228 17.00 1.51 7.36
CA LYS A 228 17.53 2.47 8.34
C LYS A 228 16.47 2.73 9.40
N GLU A 229 16.89 3.15 10.59
CA GLU A 229 15.99 3.43 11.71
C GLU A 229 14.84 4.39 11.31
N ARG A 230 15.13 5.43 10.51
CA ARG A 230 14.14 6.39 10.01
C ARG A 230 13.13 5.80 8.99
N THR A 231 13.36 4.60 8.49
CA THR A 231 12.53 3.94 7.46
C THR A 231 11.89 2.64 7.95
N LEU A 232 11.84 2.44 9.25
CA LEU A 232 11.26 1.25 9.90
C LEU A 232 9.72 1.19 9.79
N ASN A 233 9.06 2.31 9.46
CA ASN A 233 7.66 2.24 9.02
C ASN A 233 7.62 1.66 7.61
N THR A 234 7.19 0.40 7.51
CA THR A 234 7.23 -0.39 6.27
C THR A 234 5.89 -0.43 5.52
N GLU A 235 4.87 0.29 6.02
CA GLU A 235 3.51 0.30 5.44
C GLU A 235 2.89 -1.09 5.28
N GLY A 236 3.23 -2.03 6.14
CA GLY A 236 2.73 -3.41 6.12
C GLY A 236 3.62 -4.40 5.36
N ARG A 237 4.75 -3.97 4.75
CA ARG A 237 5.69 -4.89 4.06
C ARG A 237 6.32 -5.88 5.03
N ALA A 238 6.74 -5.42 6.21
CA ALA A 238 7.30 -6.28 7.25
C ALA A 238 6.32 -7.38 7.66
N LYS A 239 5.07 -7.01 7.90
CA LYS A 239 3.99 -7.98 8.20
C LYS A 239 3.82 -8.99 7.06
N GLY A 240 3.76 -8.53 5.82
CA GLY A 240 3.63 -9.40 4.64
C GLY A 240 4.81 -10.37 4.50
N LEU A 241 6.03 -9.92 4.78
CA LEU A 241 7.21 -10.77 4.78
C LEU A 241 7.15 -11.82 5.90
N GLY A 242 6.81 -11.42 7.14
CA GLY A 242 6.66 -12.35 8.26
C GLY A 242 5.57 -13.40 8.04
N GLU A 243 4.42 -13.01 7.46
CA GLU A 243 3.37 -13.95 7.04
C GLU A 243 3.90 -14.94 6.00
N LYS A 244 4.66 -14.45 5.01
CA LYS A 244 5.23 -15.29 3.94
C LYS A 244 6.25 -16.28 4.46
N LEU A 245 7.16 -15.85 5.32
CA LEU A 245 8.15 -16.74 5.94
C LEU A 245 7.47 -17.90 6.70
N LYS A 246 6.40 -17.58 7.44
CA LYS A 246 5.60 -18.60 8.12
C LYS A 246 4.94 -19.60 7.16
N GLU A 247 4.44 -19.12 6.00
CA GLU A 247 3.88 -20.00 4.96
C GLU A 247 4.92 -20.93 4.34
N LEU A 248 6.15 -20.42 4.15
CA LEU A 248 7.26 -21.19 3.55
C LEU A 248 7.81 -22.27 4.50
N GLY A 249 7.60 -22.14 5.81
CA GLY A 249 7.98 -23.14 6.80
C GLY A 249 9.33 -22.87 7.47
N GLU A 250 9.75 -23.82 8.32
CA GLU A 250 10.89 -23.67 9.25
C GLU A 250 12.26 -23.55 8.56
N ASP A 251 12.36 -23.97 7.30
CA ASP A 251 13.58 -23.82 6.51
C ASP A 251 13.80 -22.38 6.01
N PHE A 252 12.83 -21.49 6.22
CA PHE A 252 12.91 -20.10 5.82
C PHE A 252 12.97 -19.18 7.03
N VAL A 253 13.93 -18.27 7.01
CA VAL A 253 14.19 -17.29 8.05
C VAL A 253 14.27 -15.89 7.43
N GLY A 254 14.16 -14.85 8.23
CA GLY A 254 14.33 -13.49 7.68
C GLY A 254 13.40 -12.48 8.29
N GLY A 255 13.16 -11.39 7.57
CA GLY A 255 12.35 -10.28 8.01
C GLY A 255 12.98 -8.93 7.67
N ILE A 256 12.60 -7.89 8.41
CA ILE A 256 13.25 -6.58 8.31
C ILE A 256 14.56 -6.65 9.08
N ALA A 257 15.66 -6.28 8.43
CA ALA A 257 16.98 -6.19 9.04
C ALA A 257 17.39 -4.73 9.23
N ARG A 258 18.05 -4.43 10.35
CA ARG A 258 18.60 -3.11 10.64
C ARG A 258 19.94 -3.21 11.37
N PHE A 259 20.76 -2.17 11.26
CA PHE A 259 21.92 -2.01 12.11
C PHE A 259 21.57 -1.08 13.28
N ALA A 260 21.65 -1.59 14.49
CA ALA A 260 21.36 -0.84 15.70
C ALA A 260 22.31 -1.27 16.83
N ASN A 261 22.72 -0.32 17.67
CA ASN A 261 23.59 -0.60 18.83
C ASN A 261 24.88 -1.35 18.50
N GLY A 262 25.42 -1.17 17.29
CA GLY A 262 26.66 -1.82 16.85
C GLY A 262 26.49 -3.24 16.31
N VAL A 263 25.26 -3.74 16.19
CA VAL A 263 24.96 -5.09 15.70
C VAL A 263 23.88 -5.08 14.61
N TRP A 264 23.93 -6.05 13.72
CA TRP A 264 22.82 -6.34 12.82
C TRP A 264 21.77 -7.19 13.55
N GLU A 265 20.55 -6.77 13.48
CA GLU A 265 19.40 -7.46 14.04
C GLU A 265 18.25 -7.52 13.05
N TYR A 266 17.34 -8.49 13.22
CA TYR A 266 16.19 -8.64 12.35
C TYR A 266 14.90 -8.89 13.14
N CYS A 267 13.78 -8.58 12.51
CA CYS A 267 12.45 -8.85 13.03
C CYS A 267 11.64 -9.65 12.01
N ASP A 268 11.23 -10.86 12.39
CA ASP A 268 10.46 -11.81 11.58
C ASP A 268 8.96 -11.82 11.91
N SER A 269 8.51 -10.87 12.72
CA SER A 269 7.14 -10.86 13.23
C SER A 269 6.10 -10.59 12.14
N LYS A 270 5.13 -11.50 12.01
CA LYS A 270 3.90 -11.26 11.25
C LYS A 270 3.00 -10.18 11.85
N ASP A 271 3.25 -9.82 13.11
CA ASP A 271 2.53 -8.80 13.86
C ASP A 271 3.38 -7.53 14.03
N TYR A 272 4.28 -7.28 13.06
CA TYR A 272 5.16 -6.11 13.04
C TYR A 272 4.37 -4.81 13.23
N ASN A 273 4.82 -4.01 14.19
CA ASN A 273 4.22 -2.73 14.51
C ASN A 273 4.91 -1.60 13.75
N ASP A 274 4.28 -1.11 12.69
CA ASP A 274 4.78 0.00 11.87
C ASP A 274 4.71 1.37 12.58
N GLU A 275 3.82 1.53 13.58
CA GLU A 275 3.64 2.79 14.30
C GLU A 275 4.71 2.97 15.39
N THR A 276 5.10 1.86 16.02
CA THR A 276 6.13 1.84 17.07
C THR A 276 7.16 0.76 16.76
N PRO A 277 8.02 0.94 15.73
CA PRO A 277 8.94 -0.11 15.27
C PRO A 277 9.94 -0.57 16.32
N SER A 278 10.33 0.30 17.25
CA SER A 278 11.23 -0.04 18.36
C SER A 278 10.64 -1.02 19.38
N ALA A 279 9.31 -1.14 19.44
CA ALA A 279 8.61 -2.08 20.31
C ALA A 279 8.54 -3.51 19.75
N ASN A 280 8.95 -3.73 18.51
CA ASN A 280 9.03 -5.07 17.93
C ASN A 280 10.15 -5.89 18.60
N GLU A 281 10.01 -7.19 18.59
CA GLU A 281 11.06 -8.11 19.02
C GLU A 281 12.16 -8.20 17.95
N TRP A 282 13.35 -7.72 18.26
CA TRP A 282 14.52 -7.76 17.40
C TRP A 282 15.47 -8.86 17.85
N LYS A 283 15.91 -9.69 16.92
CA LYS A 283 16.82 -10.84 17.14
C LYS A 283 18.19 -10.54 16.53
N PRO A 284 19.30 -10.86 17.19
CA PRO A 284 20.61 -10.74 16.56
C PRO A 284 20.71 -11.58 15.30
N MET A 285 21.22 -11.01 14.21
CA MET A 285 21.46 -11.80 12.98
C MET A 285 22.57 -12.81 13.15
N GLU A 286 23.48 -12.62 14.11
CA GLU A 286 24.57 -13.54 14.41
C GLU A 286 24.06 -14.94 14.77
N ASP A 287 22.87 -15.05 15.36
CA ASP A 287 22.25 -16.33 15.72
C ASP A 287 21.90 -17.19 14.49
N LEU A 288 21.86 -16.60 13.30
CA LEU A 288 21.58 -17.32 12.04
C LEU A 288 22.82 -18.03 11.46
N PHE A 289 24.01 -17.67 11.91
CA PHE A 289 25.28 -18.17 11.40
C PHE A 289 25.86 -19.34 12.22
N ASN A 290 25.18 -19.71 13.29
CA ASN A 290 25.57 -20.79 14.22
C ASN A 290 24.95 -22.15 13.83
#